data_8cfb5bc8f276d836e527bc325dd0b69d
#
_entry.id   8cfb5bc8f276d836e527bc325dd0b69d
#
_cell.length_a   1.000
_cell.length_b   1.000
_cell.length_c   1.000
_cell.angle_alpha   90.00
_cell.angle_beta   90.00
_cell.angle_gamma   90.00
#
_symmetry.space_group_name_H-M   'P 1'
#
loop_
_entity.id
_entity.type
_entity.pdbx_description
1 polymer ?
#
loop_
_entity_poly.entity_id
_entity_poly.type
_entity_poly.pdbx_seq_one_letter_code
_entity_poly.pdbx_strand_id
1 'polypeptide(L)'
;MKEFINYILDLGPAVFLPLIMIIVGLIVRMKFSTAFSSALTLGAAFLGMSVVIDFMFGAIGPASEAFVKNTGLQLNVLDLGWPPNAAIAWAWPYAFLMFPIQIVINLLMLGFNKTNCLNLDLWNVWNKIFTAVIVTGITNSLAMGFIVASIEVVLELKNADLTQKQVQRMTGIPGIALPHSMALTAVVLAPLNRLLDFIPGVRDADIDADSLKEKLGIFGENHVMGFIIGIFIALFAKYDLKSTLTLGVQAATALTLFPMVATLFMKALAPISEAAGEFMKSRFPGKEIYIGLDWPFLAGQPEVWVTCILLVPVILLMAVILPGNGVLPFGGILNICFAATALIVCNKNLVRMLILGVITTPLYLYVGTAFAPYITDLARKVGTIDIPANQMITWNGMEAPEFRYVFARAANVINGDYLGLILLVGYIALYIWYFKYMTQREMEAAKDLGLE
;
A
#
# COMPACT_ATOMS: atom_id res chain seq x y z
N MET A 1 10.38 25.91 23.89
CA MET A 1 9.54 24.80 23.40
C MET A 1 9.74 24.51 21.90
N LYS A 2 9.62 25.52 21.01
CA LYS A 2 9.84 25.37 19.56
C LYS A 2 11.25 24.87 19.23
N GLU A 3 12.29 25.44 19.85
CA GLU A 3 13.69 25.02 19.67
C GLU A 3 13.93 23.58 20.13
N PHE A 4 13.32 23.16 21.23
CA PHE A 4 13.42 21.77 21.72
C PHE A 4 12.73 20.79 20.75
N ILE A 5 11.54 21.14 20.23
CA ILE A 5 10.84 20.32 19.23
C ILE A 5 11.68 20.20 17.96
N ASN A 6 12.23 21.32 17.47
CA ASN A 6 13.09 21.31 16.29
C ASN A 6 14.32 20.44 16.54
N TYR A 7 15.00 20.55 17.69
CA TYR A 7 16.12 19.70 18.05
C TYR A 7 15.78 18.20 18.01
N ILE A 8 14.59 17.82 18.53
CA ILE A 8 14.14 16.43 18.49
C ILE A 8 13.90 15.96 17.04
N LEU A 9 13.30 16.81 16.20
CA LEU A 9 13.07 16.49 14.79
C LEU A 9 14.38 16.40 13.99
N ASP A 10 15.36 17.25 14.32
CA ASP A 10 16.68 17.26 13.68
C ASP A 10 17.52 16.00 14.00
N LEU A 11 17.14 15.22 15.04
CA LEU A 11 17.75 13.90 15.30
C LEU A 11 17.45 12.87 14.22
N GLY A 12 16.48 13.16 13.35
CA GLY A 12 16.05 12.29 12.27
C GLY A 12 15.10 11.17 12.72
N PRO A 13 14.39 10.53 11.76
CA PRO A 13 13.32 9.57 12.04
C PRO A 13 13.80 8.32 12.78
N ALA A 14 15.04 7.91 12.56
CA ALA A 14 15.63 6.75 13.24
C ALA A 14 15.80 6.95 14.76
N VAL A 15 15.71 8.17 15.26
CA VAL A 15 15.86 8.51 16.69
C VAL A 15 14.57 9.06 17.26
N PHE A 16 13.94 10.08 16.62
CA PHE A 16 12.78 10.74 17.23
C PHE A 16 11.54 9.82 17.26
N LEU A 17 11.30 8.99 16.23
CA LEU A 17 10.16 8.07 16.23
C LEU A 17 10.26 6.99 17.30
N PRO A 18 11.40 6.32 17.51
CA PRO A 18 11.60 5.47 18.68
C PRO A 18 11.27 6.15 20.01
N LEU A 19 11.68 7.39 20.23
CA LEU A 19 11.35 8.13 21.46
C LEU A 19 9.85 8.32 21.62
N ILE A 20 9.13 8.69 20.56
CA ILE A 20 7.67 8.79 20.57
C ILE A 20 7.05 7.42 20.88
N MET A 21 7.54 6.34 20.28
CA MET A 21 6.99 5.00 20.48
C MET A 21 7.18 4.46 21.89
N ILE A 22 8.25 4.85 22.59
CA ILE A 22 8.37 4.56 24.03
C ILE A 22 7.23 5.24 24.80
N ILE A 23 6.96 6.52 24.54
CA ILE A 23 5.89 7.27 25.19
C ILE A 23 4.53 6.62 24.91
N VAL A 24 4.23 6.29 23.67
CA VAL A 24 2.99 5.58 23.27
C VAL A 24 2.86 4.25 24.00
N GLY A 25 3.93 3.44 24.02
CA GLY A 25 3.95 2.15 24.73
C GLY A 25 3.64 2.30 26.22
N LEU A 26 4.20 3.31 26.87
CA LEU A 26 3.92 3.59 28.30
C LEU A 26 2.47 4.05 28.53
N ILE A 27 1.89 4.84 27.63
CA ILE A 27 0.48 5.27 27.70
C ILE A 27 -0.46 4.05 27.63
N VAL A 28 -0.18 3.07 26.76
CA VAL A 28 -0.95 1.82 26.66
C VAL A 28 -0.54 0.77 27.70
N ARG A 29 0.22 1.17 28.72
CA ARG A 29 0.64 0.36 29.90
C ARG A 29 1.58 -0.79 29.58
N MET A 30 2.39 -0.68 28.55
CA MET A 30 3.48 -1.63 28.29
C MET A 30 4.58 -1.53 29.37
N LYS A 31 5.30 -2.64 29.59
CA LYS A 31 6.52 -2.61 30.38
C LYS A 31 7.60 -1.77 29.66
N PHE A 32 8.33 -0.95 30.40
CA PHE A 32 9.38 -0.09 29.83
C PHE A 32 10.41 -0.88 29.00
N SER A 33 10.84 -2.05 29.47
CA SER A 33 11.80 -2.90 28.75
C SER A 33 11.29 -3.32 27.37
N THR A 34 10.01 -3.67 27.25
CA THR A 34 9.36 -4.04 25.98
C THR A 34 9.24 -2.84 25.06
N ALA A 35 8.75 -1.69 25.60
CA ALA A 35 8.62 -0.44 24.84
C ALA A 35 9.99 0.04 24.31
N PHE A 36 11.03 -0.02 25.14
CA PHE A 36 12.40 0.35 24.76
C PHE A 36 12.98 -0.57 23.69
N SER A 37 12.83 -1.89 23.84
CA SER A 37 13.30 -2.87 22.85
C SER A 37 12.59 -2.68 21.49
N SER A 38 11.29 -2.48 21.50
CA SER A 38 10.49 -2.19 20.31
C SER A 38 10.96 -0.89 19.62
N ALA A 39 11.18 0.15 20.41
CA ALA A 39 11.67 1.44 19.91
C ALA A 39 13.05 1.33 19.27
N LEU A 40 13.97 0.64 19.90
CA LEU A 40 15.32 0.43 19.36
C LEU A 40 15.29 -0.39 18.05
N THR A 41 14.43 -1.41 17.99
CA THR A 41 14.19 -2.19 16.76
C THR A 41 13.64 -1.30 15.64
N LEU A 42 12.75 -0.36 15.96
CA LEU A 42 12.23 0.61 15.00
C LEU A 42 13.31 1.52 14.44
N GLY A 43 14.21 2.05 15.30
CA GLY A 43 15.36 2.84 14.87
C GLY A 43 16.29 2.07 13.92
N ALA A 44 16.59 0.81 14.28
CA ALA A 44 17.38 -0.08 13.42
C ALA A 44 16.69 -0.36 12.07
N ALA A 45 15.35 -0.47 12.06
CA ALA A 45 14.58 -0.66 10.83
C ALA A 45 14.69 0.56 9.89
N PHE A 46 14.65 1.80 10.42
CA PHE A 46 14.84 3.02 9.63
C PHE A 46 16.22 3.08 8.99
N LEU A 47 17.27 2.87 9.78
CA LEU A 47 18.65 2.88 9.25
C LEU A 47 18.89 1.74 8.25
N GLY A 48 18.38 0.53 8.54
CA GLY A 48 18.48 -0.59 7.62
C GLY A 48 17.77 -0.33 6.29
N MET A 49 16.61 0.32 6.33
CA MET A 49 15.87 0.70 5.10
C MET A 49 16.66 1.72 4.28
N SER A 50 17.24 2.75 4.91
CA SER A 50 18.09 3.73 4.21
C SER A 50 19.25 3.05 3.49
N VAL A 51 19.95 2.12 4.15
CA VAL A 51 21.07 1.38 3.53
C VAL A 51 20.62 0.60 2.28
N VAL A 52 19.46 -0.06 2.33
CA VAL A 52 18.96 -0.83 1.16
C VAL A 52 18.53 0.11 0.03
N ILE A 53 17.92 1.26 0.36
CA ILE A 53 17.52 2.25 -0.63
C ILE A 53 18.75 2.85 -1.32
N ASP A 54 19.78 3.24 -0.56
CA ASP A 54 21.04 3.79 -1.09
C ASP A 54 21.73 2.78 -2.01
N PHE A 55 21.79 1.51 -1.59
CA PHE A 55 22.29 0.42 -2.43
C PHE A 55 21.53 0.30 -3.74
N MET A 56 20.20 0.35 -3.68
CA MET A 56 19.34 0.25 -4.87
C MET A 56 19.56 1.43 -5.81
N PHE A 57 19.59 2.67 -5.31
CA PHE A 57 19.84 3.86 -6.14
C PHE A 57 21.23 3.82 -6.76
N GLY A 58 22.24 3.41 -6.01
CA GLY A 58 23.61 3.24 -6.55
C GLY A 58 23.68 2.20 -7.68
N ALA A 59 22.87 1.15 -7.60
CA ALA A 59 22.85 0.08 -8.58
C ALA A 59 21.96 0.40 -9.80
N ILE A 60 20.72 0.82 -9.57
CA ILE A 60 19.67 0.93 -10.60
C ILE A 60 19.59 2.34 -11.17
N GLY A 61 19.93 3.36 -10.41
CA GLY A 61 19.88 4.76 -10.86
C GLY A 61 20.61 5.02 -12.17
N PRO A 62 21.92 4.68 -12.29
CA PRO A 62 22.67 4.85 -13.53
C PRO A 62 22.10 4.08 -14.73
N ALA A 63 21.56 2.86 -14.47
CA ALA A 63 20.94 2.06 -15.51
C ALA A 63 19.59 2.65 -15.97
N SER A 64 18.80 3.20 -15.05
CA SER A 64 17.57 3.93 -15.35
C SER A 64 17.83 5.16 -16.22
N GLU A 65 18.87 5.96 -15.89
CA GLU A 65 19.29 7.09 -16.71
C GLU A 65 19.73 6.69 -18.11
N ALA A 66 20.52 5.61 -18.21
CA ALA A 66 20.95 5.06 -19.49
C ALA A 66 19.76 4.50 -20.30
N PHE A 67 18.78 3.87 -19.65
CA PHE A 67 17.54 3.40 -20.25
C PHE A 67 16.78 4.57 -20.91
N VAL A 68 16.51 5.65 -20.15
CA VAL A 68 15.84 6.86 -20.64
C VAL A 68 16.60 7.46 -21.83
N LYS A 69 17.92 7.62 -21.69
CA LYS A 69 18.78 8.18 -22.73
C LYS A 69 18.77 7.35 -24.03
N ASN A 70 18.81 6.04 -23.92
CA ASN A 70 18.92 5.14 -25.07
C ASN A 70 17.59 4.87 -25.77
N THR A 71 16.48 4.91 -25.04
CA THR A 71 15.14 4.66 -25.58
C THR A 71 14.39 5.95 -25.96
N GLY A 72 14.78 7.09 -25.41
CA GLY A 72 14.04 8.35 -25.52
C GLY A 72 12.73 8.38 -24.72
N LEU A 73 12.44 7.32 -23.95
CA LEU A 73 11.27 7.26 -23.07
C LEU A 73 11.49 8.10 -21.82
N GLN A 74 10.47 8.83 -21.39
CA GLN A 74 10.55 9.70 -20.21
C GLN A 74 10.21 8.93 -18.91
N LEU A 75 10.89 7.79 -18.64
CA LEU A 75 10.69 6.95 -17.47
C LEU A 75 11.66 7.35 -16.33
N ASN A 76 11.58 8.58 -15.87
CA ASN A 76 12.47 9.16 -14.86
C ASN A 76 11.91 9.04 -13.43
N VAL A 77 10.80 8.34 -13.25
CA VAL A 77 10.18 8.07 -11.94
C VAL A 77 10.44 6.62 -11.57
N LEU A 78 11.33 6.39 -10.61
CA LEU A 78 11.65 5.03 -10.18
C LEU A 78 10.65 4.54 -9.14
N ASP A 79 10.08 3.38 -9.40
CA ASP A 79 9.18 2.68 -8.47
C ASP A 79 10.00 1.97 -7.37
N LEU A 80 9.89 2.47 -6.13
CA LEU A 80 10.58 1.87 -4.97
C LEU A 80 9.78 0.74 -4.31
N GLY A 81 8.50 0.59 -4.64
CA GLY A 81 7.59 -0.30 -3.91
C GLY A 81 7.18 0.25 -2.56
N TRP A 82 6.40 -0.55 -1.81
CA TRP A 82 5.82 -0.12 -0.54
C TRP A 82 6.84 0.06 0.60
N PRO A 83 7.90 -0.78 0.77
CA PRO A 83 8.72 -0.70 1.97
C PRO A 83 9.48 0.61 2.12
N PRO A 84 10.17 1.14 1.08
CA PRO A 84 10.79 2.45 1.15
C PRO A 84 9.77 3.58 1.34
N ASN A 85 8.63 3.52 0.65
CA ASN A 85 7.60 4.55 0.76
C ASN A 85 6.96 4.58 2.16
N ALA A 86 6.80 3.42 2.81
CA ALA A 86 6.39 3.35 4.21
C ALA A 86 7.40 4.03 5.14
N ALA A 87 8.70 3.75 4.97
CA ALA A 87 9.75 4.39 5.76
C ALA A 87 9.77 5.93 5.57
N ILE A 88 9.64 6.40 4.32
CA ILE A 88 9.55 7.83 4.00
C ILE A 88 8.32 8.46 4.67
N ALA A 89 7.15 7.81 4.61
CA ALA A 89 5.93 8.29 5.24
C ALA A 89 6.10 8.39 6.77
N TRP A 90 6.62 7.36 7.41
CA TRP A 90 6.91 7.38 8.85
C TRP A 90 7.92 8.45 9.27
N ALA A 91 8.86 8.79 8.40
CA ALA A 91 9.84 9.85 8.65
C ALA A 91 9.24 11.26 8.61
N TRP A 92 7.98 11.43 8.12
CA TRP A 92 7.31 12.72 8.12
C TRP A 92 7.12 13.26 9.55
N PRO A 93 7.51 14.51 9.86
CA PRO A 93 7.51 15.06 11.23
C PRO A 93 6.14 14.99 11.94
N TYR A 94 5.05 14.93 11.18
CA TYR A 94 3.68 14.87 11.72
C TYR A 94 3.09 13.46 11.70
N ALA A 95 3.85 12.44 11.28
CA ALA A 95 3.39 11.06 11.11
C ALA A 95 2.72 10.50 12.38
N PHE A 96 3.31 10.79 13.55
CA PHE A 96 2.84 10.29 14.84
C PHE A 96 1.41 10.74 15.20
N LEU A 97 0.90 11.85 14.62
CA LEU A 97 -0.46 12.34 14.87
C LEU A 97 -1.52 11.39 14.31
N MET A 98 -1.19 10.62 13.29
CA MET A 98 -2.14 9.65 12.72
C MET A 98 -2.51 8.51 13.69
N PHE A 99 -1.63 8.13 14.62
CA PHE A 99 -1.95 7.11 15.62
C PHE A 99 -3.16 7.45 16.46
N PRO A 100 -3.13 8.56 17.25
CA PRO A 100 -4.30 8.93 18.05
C PRO A 100 -5.53 9.22 17.18
N ILE A 101 -5.36 9.79 15.98
CA ILE A 101 -6.48 10.04 15.07
C ILE A 101 -7.16 8.73 14.68
N GLN A 102 -6.41 7.73 14.21
CA GLN A 102 -6.97 6.42 13.83
C GLN A 102 -7.65 5.74 15.03
N ILE A 103 -7.01 5.71 16.20
CA ILE A 103 -7.54 5.09 17.40
C ILE A 103 -8.85 5.78 17.81
N VAL A 104 -8.88 7.11 17.88
CA VAL A 104 -10.07 7.87 18.27
C VAL A 104 -11.22 7.62 17.30
N ILE A 105 -10.97 7.69 15.98
CA ILE A 105 -12.01 7.41 14.96
C ILE A 105 -12.55 5.99 15.14
N ASN A 106 -11.70 4.99 15.30
CA ASN A 106 -12.14 3.61 15.45
C ASN A 106 -12.97 3.41 16.74
N LEU A 107 -12.53 3.97 17.88
CA LEU A 107 -13.28 3.91 19.13
C LEU A 107 -14.63 4.61 19.04
N LEU A 108 -14.70 5.79 18.41
CA LEU A 108 -15.96 6.50 18.17
C LEU A 108 -16.91 5.69 17.28
N MET A 109 -16.41 5.14 16.17
CA MET A 109 -17.23 4.32 15.27
C MET A 109 -17.73 3.05 15.96
N LEU A 110 -16.90 2.38 16.77
CA LEU A 110 -17.32 1.25 17.59
C LEU A 110 -18.37 1.67 18.62
N GLY A 111 -18.14 2.78 19.34
CA GLY A 111 -19.06 3.28 20.37
C GLY A 111 -20.43 3.65 19.81
N PHE A 112 -20.47 4.26 18.61
CA PHE A 112 -21.73 4.62 17.93
C PHE A 112 -22.34 3.50 17.08
N ASN A 113 -21.82 2.26 17.17
CA ASN A 113 -22.26 1.11 16.37
C ASN A 113 -22.20 1.37 14.85
N LYS A 114 -21.18 2.10 14.41
CA LYS A 114 -20.94 2.38 12.99
C LYS A 114 -19.96 1.41 12.33
N THR A 115 -19.27 0.61 13.13
CA THR A 115 -18.43 -0.52 12.71
C THR A 115 -18.41 -1.59 13.81
N ASN A 116 -18.14 -2.83 13.43
CA ASN A 116 -17.77 -3.92 14.33
C ASN A 116 -16.28 -4.27 14.24
N CYS A 117 -15.53 -3.60 13.38
CA CYS A 117 -14.11 -3.82 13.19
C CYS A 117 -13.28 -3.03 14.21
N LEU A 118 -12.47 -3.73 14.99
CA LEU A 118 -11.41 -3.16 15.80
C LEU A 118 -10.09 -3.30 15.04
N ASN A 119 -9.60 -2.19 14.49
CA ASN A 119 -8.34 -2.18 13.74
C ASN A 119 -7.15 -2.18 14.71
N LEU A 120 -6.47 -3.31 14.81
CA LEU A 120 -5.25 -3.50 15.60
C LEU A 120 -3.97 -3.31 14.79
N ASP A 121 -4.10 -3.11 13.50
CA ASP A 121 -2.97 -2.94 12.60
C ASP A 121 -2.42 -1.51 12.67
N LEU A 122 -1.60 -1.26 13.67
CA LEU A 122 -0.94 0.04 13.82
C LEU A 122 0.26 0.22 12.87
N TRP A 123 0.76 -0.86 12.27
CA TRP A 123 1.77 -0.75 11.23
C TRP A 123 1.22 0.02 10.02
N ASN A 124 0.05 -0.37 9.53
CA ASN A 124 -0.56 0.22 8.34
C ASN A 124 -1.18 1.62 8.55
N VAL A 125 -1.00 2.22 9.72
CA VAL A 125 -1.20 3.67 9.89
C VAL A 125 -0.37 4.47 8.88
N TRP A 126 0.79 3.94 8.43
CA TRP A 126 1.63 4.61 7.42
C TRP A 126 0.89 4.90 6.11
N ASN A 127 -0.10 4.10 5.73
CA ASN A 127 -0.92 4.35 4.54
C ASN A 127 -1.70 5.67 4.65
N LYS A 128 -2.28 5.93 5.82
CA LYS A 128 -3.00 7.18 6.12
C LYS A 128 -2.03 8.35 6.22
N ILE A 129 -0.84 8.13 6.78
CA ILE A 129 0.25 9.11 6.77
C ILE A 129 0.64 9.44 5.33
N PHE A 130 0.80 8.44 4.47
CA PHE A 130 1.12 8.61 3.06
C PHE A 130 0.06 9.42 2.31
N THR A 131 -1.23 9.17 2.56
CA THR A 131 -2.34 9.99 2.07
C THR A 131 -2.26 11.42 2.58
N ALA A 132 -2.04 11.61 3.89
CA ALA A 132 -1.91 12.94 4.48
C ALA A 132 -0.75 13.74 3.86
N VAL A 133 0.39 13.08 3.62
CA VAL A 133 1.55 13.68 2.96
C VAL A 133 1.24 14.14 1.54
N ILE A 134 0.66 13.27 0.72
CA ILE A 134 0.31 13.58 -0.67
C ILE A 134 -0.67 14.76 -0.72
N VAL A 135 -1.73 14.71 0.08
CA VAL A 135 -2.74 15.78 0.12
C VAL A 135 -2.14 17.07 0.64
N THR A 136 -1.29 17.02 1.67
CA THR A 136 -0.56 18.21 2.17
C THR A 136 0.34 18.80 1.11
N GLY A 137 1.07 17.95 0.35
CA GLY A 137 1.93 18.39 -0.73
C GLY A 137 1.18 19.08 -1.87
N ILE A 138 0.00 18.55 -2.23
CA ILE A 138 -0.84 19.10 -3.31
C ILE A 138 -1.54 20.39 -2.87
N THR A 139 -2.07 20.42 -1.64
CA THR A 139 -2.91 21.53 -1.16
C THR A 139 -2.15 22.61 -0.41
N ASN A 140 -0.90 22.35 -0.02
CA ASN A 140 -0.14 23.14 0.94
C ASN A 140 -0.87 23.32 2.29
N SER A 141 -1.74 22.38 2.67
CA SER A 141 -2.57 22.42 3.88
C SER A 141 -2.44 21.14 4.68
N LEU A 142 -1.79 21.24 5.84
CA LEU A 142 -1.68 20.13 6.80
C LEU A 142 -3.08 19.66 7.27
N ALA A 143 -4.00 20.59 7.49
CA ALA A 143 -5.37 20.28 7.92
C ALA A 143 -6.10 19.42 6.86
N MET A 144 -6.01 19.78 5.57
CA MET A 144 -6.61 18.99 4.49
C MET A 144 -5.99 17.59 4.41
N GLY A 145 -4.67 17.47 4.61
CA GLY A 145 -3.99 16.18 4.68
C GLY A 145 -4.61 15.26 5.73
N PHE A 146 -4.76 15.73 6.97
CA PHE A 146 -5.35 14.94 8.05
C PHE A 146 -6.86 14.71 7.90
N ILE A 147 -7.60 15.65 7.31
CA ILE A 147 -9.03 15.45 7.01
C ILE A 147 -9.21 14.29 6.03
N VAL A 148 -8.48 14.29 4.91
CA VAL A 148 -8.59 13.20 3.91
C VAL A 148 -8.11 11.86 4.49
N ALA A 149 -7.01 11.85 5.23
CA ALA A 149 -6.55 10.64 5.92
C ALA A 149 -7.56 10.11 6.96
N SER A 150 -8.28 11.00 7.64
CA SER A 150 -9.36 10.63 8.57
C SER A 150 -10.57 10.02 7.83
N ILE A 151 -10.91 10.55 6.65
CA ILE A 151 -11.95 9.97 5.79
C ILE A 151 -11.53 8.56 5.35
N GLU A 152 -10.25 8.36 4.98
CA GLU A 152 -9.71 7.04 4.64
C GLU A 152 -9.92 6.03 5.77
N VAL A 153 -9.60 6.40 7.03
CA VAL A 153 -9.85 5.53 8.20
C VAL A 153 -11.32 5.13 8.31
N VAL A 154 -12.25 6.08 8.13
CA VAL A 154 -13.69 5.78 8.19
C VAL A 154 -14.10 4.80 7.10
N LEU A 155 -13.64 5.02 5.86
CA LEU A 155 -13.99 4.18 4.72
C LEU A 155 -13.36 2.78 4.81
N GLU A 156 -12.13 2.65 5.33
CA GLU A 156 -11.49 1.35 5.58
C GLU A 156 -12.29 0.51 6.57
N LEU A 157 -12.71 1.11 7.69
CA LEU A 157 -13.53 0.42 8.69
C LEU A 157 -14.88 0.00 8.13
N LYS A 158 -15.53 0.85 7.33
CA LYS A 158 -16.78 0.50 6.64
C LYS A 158 -16.58 -0.62 5.63
N ASN A 159 -15.46 -0.58 4.90
CA ASN A 159 -15.15 -1.61 3.93
C ASN A 159 -14.83 -2.96 4.59
N ALA A 160 -14.18 -2.93 5.76
CA ALA A 160 -13.95 -4.13 6.58
C ALA A 160 -15.27 -4.80 7.00
N ASP A 161 -16.28 -4.00 7.41
CA ASP A 161 -17.61 -4.51 7.70
C ASP A 161 -18.30 -5.15 6.47
N LEU A 162 -18.06 -4.62 5.26
CA LEU A 162 -18.67 -5.09 4.00
C LEU A 162 -18.01 -6.34 3.40
N THR A 163 -16.86 -6.75 3.92
CA THR A 163 -16.06 -7.83 3.34
C THR A 163 -15.73 -8.95 4.33
N GLN A 164 -16.13 -8.81 5.58
CA GLN A 164 -15.72 -9.70 6.68
C GLN A 164 -16.15 -11.16 6.45
N LYS A 165 -17.41 -11.42 6.07
CA LYS A 165 -17.91 -12.78 5.80
C LYS A 165 -17.32 -13.35 4.52
N GLN A 166 -17.09 -12.53 3.50
CA GLN A 166 -16.39 -12.93 2.29
C GLN A 166 -14.96 -13.34 2.59
N VAL A 167 -14.24 -12.57 3.42
CA VAL A 167 -12.89 -12.90 3.91
C VAL A 167 -12.92 -14.21 4.69
N GLN A 168 -13.84 -14.38 5.62
CA GLN A 168 -14.01 -15.62 6.38
C GLN A 168 -14.27 -16.83 5.47
N ARG A 169 -15.15 -16.68 4.47
CA ARG A 169 -15.45 -17.75 3.51
C ARG A 169 -14.21 -18.17 2.70
N MET A 170 -13.39 -17.20 2.28
CA MET A 170 -12.21 -17.47 1.47
C MET A 170 -11.04 -18.06 2.26
N THR A 171 -10.87 -17.64 3.50
CA THR A 171 -9.71 -17.99 4.33
C THR A 171 -10.01 -19.12 5.33
N GLY A 172 -11.29 -19.36 5.66
CA GLY A 172 -11.71 -20.24 6.73
C GLY A 172 -11.47 -19.69 8.15
N ILE A 173 -11.01 -18.43 8.29
CA ILE A 173 -10.66 -17.84 9.59
C ILE A 173 -11.81 -16.95 10.07
N PRO A 174 -12.51 -17.32 11.16
CA PRO A 174 -13.61 -16.50 11.66
C PRO A 174 -13.12 -15.29 12.46
N GLY A 175 -13.94 -14.25 12.52
CA GLY A 175 -13.72 -13.10 13.40
C GLY A 175 -12.60 -12.15 12.99
N ILE A 176 -12.05 -12.28 11.77
CA ILE A 176 -11.08 -11.35 11.21
C ILE A 176 -11.70 -10.48 10.12
N ALA A 177 -11.16 -9.27 9.94
CA ALA A 177 -11.56 -8.33 8.90
C ALA A 177 -10.34 -7.62 8.33
N LEU A 178 -10.49 -6.95 7.18
CA LEU A 178 -9.42 -6.24 6.47
C LEU A 178 -9.69 -4.74 6.41
N PRO A 179 -9.44 -3.98 7.50
CA PRO A 179 -9.51 -2.51 7.50
C PRO A 179 -8.24 -1.92 6.90
N HIS A 180 -8.07 -2.02 5.59
CA HIS A 180 -6.84 -1.70 4.90
C HIS A 180 -7.11 -0.82 3.67
N SER A 181 -6.27 0.19 3.43
CA SER A 181 -6.42 1.14 2.31
C SER A 181 -6.59 0.45 0.96
N MET A 182 -5.83 -0.62 0.70
CA MET A 182 -5.91 -1.35 -0.57
C MET A 182 -7.32 -1.84 -0.89
N ALA A 183 -8.08 -2.22 0.16
CA ALA A 183 -9.43 -2.74 -0.03
C ALA A 183 -10.42 -1.69 -0.58
N LEU A 184 -10.08 -0.38 -0.52
CA LEU A 184 -10.88 0.68 -1.13
C LEU A 184 -10.85 0.61 -2.67
N THR A 185 -9.80 0.05 -3.27
CA THR A 185 -9.76 -0.19 -4.74
C THR A 185 -10.93 -1.06 -5.21
N ALA A 186 -11.54 -1.84 -4.32
CA ALA A 186 -12.76 -2.58 -4.62
C ALA A 186 -13.91 -1.68 -5.11
N VAL A 187 -13.92 -0.39 -4.77
CA VAL A 187 -14.91 0.59 -5.25
C VAL A 187 -14.89 0.70 -6.78
N VAL A 188 -13.72 0.59 -7.39
CA VAL A 188 -13.54 0.59 -8.85
C VAL A 188 -13.59 -0.82 -9.42
N LEU A 189 -13.01 -1.81 -8.73
CA LEU A 189 -12.95 -3.18 -9.24
C LEU A 189 -14.32 -3.85 -9.27
N ALA A 190 -15.20 -3.61 -8.30
CA ALA A 190 -16.49 -4.27 -8.23
C ALA A 190 -17.42 -3.97 -9.42
N PRO A 191 -17.62 -2.71 -9.86
CA PRO A 191 -18.40 -2.43 -11.06
C PRO A 191 -17.75 -2.98 -12.33
N LEU A 192 -16.42 -2.92 -12.46
CA LEU A 192 -15.70 -3.53 -13.58
C LEU A 192 -15.89 -5.05 -13.59
N ASN A 193 -15.78 -5.71 -12.44
CA ASN A 193 -16.06 -7.15 -12.32
C ASN A 193 -17.50 -7.48 -12.72
N ARG A 194 -18.48 -6.63 -12.33
CA ARG A 194 -19.89 -6.81 -12.72
C ARG A 194 -20.09 -6.71 -14.23
N LEU A 195 -19.34 -5.84 -14.91
CA LEU A 195 -19.36 -5.74 -16.37
C LEU A 195 -18.85 -7.02 -17.06
N LEU A 196 -17.93 -7.75 -16.44
CA LEU A 196 -17.43 -9.02 -16.98
C LEU A 196 -18.53 -10.11 -17.04
N ASP A 197 -19.58 -10.00 -16.24
CA ASP A 197 -20.73 -10.93 -16.29
C ASP A 197 -21.47 -10.90 -17.65
N PHE A 198 -21.35 -9.80 -18.39
CA PHE A 198 -21.97 -9.64 -19.70
C PHE A 198 -21.11 -10.14 -20.85
N ILE A 199 -19.88 -10.59 -20.58
CA ILE A 199 -18.95 -11.09 -21.61
C ILE A 199 -19.03 -12.63 -21.66
N PRO A 200 -19.64 -13.22 -22.71
CA PRO A 200 -19.68 -14.67 -22.88
C PRO A 200 -18.24 -15.27 -22.85
N GLY A 201 -18.07 -16.37 -22.16
CA GLY A 201 -16.78 -17.04 -22.01
C GLY A 201 -15.91 -16.52 -20.84
N VAL A 202 -16.03 -15.23 -20.45
CA VAL A 202 -15.36 -14.70 -19.26
C VAL A 202 -16.16 -14.99 -18.00
N ARG A 203 -17.50 -14.94 -18.11
CA ARG A 203 -18.41 -15.15 -16.99
C ARG A 203 -18.17 -16.48 -16.27
N ASP A 204 -18.00 -17.55 -17.07
CA ASP A 204 -17.91 -18.92 -16.57
C ASP A 204 -16.47 -19.49 -16.68
N ALA A 205 -15.50 -18.69 -17.17
CA ALA A 205 -14.12 -19.08 -17.24
C ALA A 205 -13.47 -19.10 -15.86
N ASP A 206 -12.81 -20.18 -15.54
CA ASP A 206 -12.00 -20.32 -14.35
C ASP A 206 -10.71 -21.10 -14.67
N ILE A 207 -9.64 -20.82 -13.94
CA ILE A 207 -8.34 -21.48 -14.09
C ILE A 207 -7.90 -21.90 -12.70
N ASP A 208 -7.49 -23.14 -12.57
CA ASP A 208 -6.91 -23.68 -11.34
C ASP A 208 -5.58 -22.96 -11.01
N ALA A 209 -5.64 -22.13 -9.99
CA ALA A 209 -4.50 -21.31 -9.58
C ALA A 209 -3.38 -22.15 -8.93
N ASP A 210 -3.71 -23.23 -8.23
CA ASP A 210 -2.71 -24.12 -7.59
C ASP A 210 -1.85 -24.80 -8.66
N SER A 211 -2.48 -25.39 -9.67
CA SER A 211 -1.77 -26.01 -10.80
C SER A 211 -0.92 -25.02 -11.57
N LEU A 212 -1.38 -23.78 -11.72
CA LEU A 212 -0.63 -22.74 -12.42
C LEU A 212 0.53 -22.20 -11.58
N LYS A 213 0.36 -22.07 -10.26
CA LYS A 213 1.41 -21.69 -9.33
C LYS A 213 2.57 -22.70 -9.34
N GLU A 214 2.27 -23.99 -9.34
CA GLU A 214 3.30 -25.03 -9.46
C GLU A 214 4.12 -24.90 -10.75
N LYS A 215 3.46 -24.58 -11.88
CA LYS A 215 4.15 -24.38 -13.17
C LYS A 215 4.99 -23.10 -13.22
N LEU A 216 4.54 -22.02 -12.57
CA LEU A 216 5.29 -20.77 -12.50
C LEU A 216 6.52 -20.87 -11.58
N GLY A 217 6.48 -21.73 -10.55
CA GLY A 217 7.62 -22.09 -9.70
C GLY A 217 8.44 -20.90 -9.22
N ILE A 218 9.71 -20.86 -9.63
CA ILE A 218 10.69 -19.83 -9.18
C ILE A 218 10.33 -18.38 -9.55
N PHE A 219 9.45 -18.15 -10.51
CA PHE A 219 9.02 -16.77 -10.88
C PHE A 219 8.20 -16.08 -9.79
N GLY A 220 7.75 -16.80 -8.77
CA GLY A 220 7.14 -16.22 -7.57
C GLY A 220 8.13 -15.64 -6.55
N GLU A 221 9.41 -15.86 -6.73
CA GLU A 221 10.45 -15.45 -5.80
C GLU A 221 10.94 -14.01 -6.08
N ASN A 222 10.99 -13.16 -5.06
CA ASN A 222 11.40 -11.76 -5.21
C ASN A 222 12.77 -11.60 -5.87
N HIS A 223 13.73 -12.46 -5.55
CA HIS A 223 15.07 -12.41 -6.13
C HIS A 223 15.07 -12.77 -7.61
N VAL A 224 14.25 -13.73 -8.03
CA VAL A 224 14.12 -14.11 -9.44
C VAL A 224 13.47 -12.99 -10.25
N MET A 225 12.39 -12.40 -9.71
CA MET A 225 11.73 -11.25 -10.36
C MET A 225 12.68 -10.03 -10.41
N GLY A 226 13.39 -9.75 -9.34
CA GLY A 226 14.41 -8.69 -9.33
C GLY A 226 15.48 -8.89 -10.38
N PHE A 227 16.00 -10.12 -10.52
CA PHE A 227 16.98 -10.45 -11.54
C PHE A 227 16.44 -10.19 -12.96
N ILE A 228 15.23 -10.66 -13.25
CA ILE A 228 14.58 -10.46 -14.57
C ILE A 228 14.40 -8.98 -14.88
N ILE A 229 13.92 -8.19 -13.92
CA ILE A 229 13.70 -6.75 -14.11
C ILE A 229 15.05 -6.03 -14.29
N GLY A 230 16.07 -6.40 -13.51
CA GLY A 230 17.42 -5.85 -13.65
C GLY A 230 18.02 -6.13 -15.05
N ILE A 231 17.87 -7.36 -15.56
CA ILE A 231 18.24 -7.71 -16.93
C ILE A 231 17.45 -6.87 -17.94
N PHE A 232 16.14 -6.75 -17.78
CA PHE A 232 15.29 -5.94 -18.66
C PHE A 232 15.79 -4.49 -18.72
N ILE A 233 16.01 -3.84 -17.60
CA ILE A 233 16.53 -2.46 -17.53
C ILE A 233 17.91 -2.36 -18.21
N ALA A 234 18.81 -3.31 -17.92
CA ALA A 234 20.17 -3.31 -18.46
C ALA A 234 20.21 -3.47 -20.01
N LEU A 235 19.34 -4.31 -20.56
CA LEU A 235 19.24 -4.50 -22.03
C LEU A 235 18.82 -3.20 -22.73
N PHE A 236 17.84 -2.48 -22.21
CA PHE A 236 17.42 -1.19 -22.76
C PHE A 236 18.44 -0.07 -22.45
N ALA A 237 19.20 -0.19 -21.36
CA ALA A 237 20.35 0.66 -21.07
C ALA A 237 21.56 0.37 -21.98
N LYS A 238 21.50 -0.68 -22.82
CA LYS A 238 22.57 -1.14 -23.73
C LYS A 238 23.85 -1.51 -22.97
N TYR A 239 23.73 -2.14 -21.82
CA TYR A 239 24.84 -2.62 -21.04
C TYR A 239 25.48 -3.86 -21.67
N ASP A 240 26.79 -4.06 -21.46
CA ASP A 240 27.47 -5.29 -21.83
C ASP A 240 26.97 -6.48 -20.96
N LEU A 241 27.37 -7.70 -21.35
CA LEU A 241 26.91 -8.91 -20.65
C LEU A 241 27.27 -8.92 -19.16
N LYS A 242 28.48 -8.48 -18.80
CA LYS A 242 28.92 -8.45 -17.41
C LYS A 242 28.09 -7.46 -16.59
N SER A 243 27.94 -6.24 -17.08
CA SER A 243 27.13 -5.20 -16.42
C SER A 243 25.65 -5.58 -16.34
N THR A 244 25.13 -6.24 -17.37
CA THR A 244 23.75 -6.77 -17.40
C THR A 244 23.53 -7.81 -16.30
N LEU A 245 24.39 -8.82 -16.20
CA LEU A 245 24.29 -9.84 -15.15
C LEU A 245 24.48 -9.26 -13.75
N THR A 246 25.42 -8.32 -13.61
CA THR A 246 25.68 -7.63 -12.33
C THR A 246 24.45 -6.86 -11.88
N LEU A 247 23.82 -6.08 -12.78
CA LEU A 247 22.60 -5.34 -12.47
C LEU A 247 21.43 -6.28 -12.13
N GLY A 248 21.33 -7.41 -12.83
CA GLY A 248 20.34 -8.43 -12.48
C GLY A 248 20.49 -8.92 -11.04
N VAL A 249 21.70 -9.24 -10.60
CA VAL A 249 21.96 -9.68 -9.22
C VAL A 249 21.71 -8.55 -8.21
N GLN A 250 22.12 -7.32 -8.53
CA GLN A 250 21.89 -6.16 -7.67
C GLN A 250 20.38 -5.87 -7.49
N ALA A 251 19.58 -5.95 -8.58
CA ALA A 251 18.14 -5.80 -8.52
C ALA A 251 17.47 -6.94 -7.71
N ALA A 252 17.94 -8.18 -7.91
CA ALA A 252 17.51 -9.32 -7.08
C ALA A 252 17.77 -9.07 -5.59
N THR A 253 18.96 -8.55 -5.26
CA THR A 253 19.35 -8.23 -3.89
C THR A 253 18.42 -7.15 -3.30
N ALA A 254 18.16 -6.06 -4.01
CA ALA A 254 17.29 -4.99 -3.54
C ALA A 254 15.87 -5.49 -3.25
N LEU A 255 15.25 -6.23 -4.20
CA LEU A 255 13.90 -6.78 -4.03
C LEU A 255 13.80 -7.84 -2.93
N THR A 256 14.90 -8.49 -2.58
CA THR A 256 14.97 -9.42 -1.44
C THR A 256 15.08 -8.66 -0.11
N LEU A 257 15.96 -7.67 -0.04
CA LEU A 257 16.26 -6.96 1.21
C LEU A 257 15.13 -6.03 1.64
N PHE A 258 14.38 -5.40 0.73
CA PHE A 258 13.28 -4.51 1.10
C PHE A 258 12.26 -5.17 2.03
N PRO A 259 11.64 -6.32 1.68
CA PRO A 259 10.70 -6.98 2.57
C PRO A 259 11.36 -7.48 3.87
N MET A 260 12.62 -7.93 3.81
CA MET A 260 13.34 -8.39 5.00
C MET A 260 13.51 -7.26 6.03
N VAL A 261 13.93 -6.08 5.59
CA VAL A 261 14.03 -4.91 6.49
C VAL A 261 12.65 -4.46 6.95
N ALA A 262 11.63 -4.48 6.07
CA ALA A 262 10.26 -4.14 6.45
C ALA A 262 9.72 -5.01 7.59
N THR A 263 10.14 -6.28 7.71
CA THR A 263 9.75 -7.12 8.84
C THR A 263 10.23 -6.59 10.19
N LEU A 264 11.30 -5.79 10.24
CA LEU A 264 11.78 -5.17 11.48
C LEU A 264 10.80 -4.09 11.97
N PHE A 265 10.20 -3.32 11.06
CA PHE A 265 9.14 -2.36 11.41
C PHE A 265 7.94 -3.08 12.03
N MET A 266 7.48 -4.18 11.40
CA MET A 266 6.37 -4.99 11.91
C MET A 266 6.70 -5.55 13.30
N LYS A 267 7.89 -6.13 13.49
CA LYS A 267 8.35 -6.65 14.80
C LYS A 267 8.44 -5.56 15.86
N ALA A 268 8.84 -4.36 15.48
CA ALA A 268 8.92 -3.22 16.41
C ALA A 268 7.54 -2.76 16.87
N LEU A 269 6.55 -2.74 15.97
CA LEU A 269 5.22 -2.21 16.25
C LEU A 269 4.24 -3.24 16.79
N ALA A 270 4.45 -4.55 16.55
CA ALA A 270 3.56 -5.61 17.01
C ALA A 270 3.25 -5.56 18.52
N PRO A 271 4.22 -5.43 19.45
CA PRO A 271 3.91 -5.37 20.88
C PRO A 271 3.07 -4.15 21.26
N ILE A 272 3.27 -3.02 20.57
CA ILE A 272 2.50 -1.78 20.79
C ILE A 272 1.06 -1.97 20.28
N SER A 273 0.90 -2.60 19.12
CA SER A 273 -0.41 -2.94 18.55
C SER A 273 -1.20 -3.87 19.46
N GLU A 274 -0.57 -4.91 20.00
CA GLU A 274 -1.20 -5.85 20.94
C GLU A 274 -1.65 -5.13 22.21
N ALA A 275 -0.79 -4.34 22.84
CA ALA A 275 -1.12 -3.59 24.05
C ALA A 275 -2.25 -2.56 23.81
N ALA A 276 -2.22 -1.85 22.68
CA ALA A 276 -3.28 -0.93 22.28
C ALA A 276 -4.60 -1.67 22.03
N GLY A 277 -4.54 -2.85 21.43
CA GLY A 277 -5.70 -3.72 21.18
C GLY A 277 -6.37 -4.19 22.47
N GLU A 278 -5.60 -4.66 23.44
CA GLU A 278 -6.11 -5.05 24.76
C GLU A 278 -6.76 -3.87 25.48
N PHE A 279 -6.08 -2.71 25.44
CA PHE A 279 -6.62 -1.47 26.02
C PHE A 279 -7.97 -1.10 25.39
N MET A 280 -8.12 -1.18 24.07
CA MET A 280 -9.36 -0.86 23.36
C MET A 280 -10.46 -1.90 23.62
N LYS A 281 -10.16 -3.20 23.55
CA LYS A 281 -11.14 -4.28 23.84
C LYS A 281 -11.76 -4.14 25.23
N SER A 282 -10.98 -3.75 26.22
CA SER A 282 -11.48 -3.56 27.59
C SER A 282 -12.58 -2.49 27.73
N ARG A 283 -12.77 -1.64 26.71
CA ARG A 283 -13.78 -0.57 26.69
C ARG A 283 -15.14 -1.02 26.15
N PHE A 284 -15.23 -2.22 25.50
CA PHE A 284 -16.44 -2.70 24.84
C PHE A 284 -16.78 -4.16 25.27
N PRO A 285 -17.00 -4.42 26.56
CA PRO A 285 -17.32 -5.77 27.03
C PRO A 285 -18.67 -6.24 26.46
N GLY A 286 -18.73 -7.46 25.95
CA GLY A 286 -19.96 -8.10 25.45
C GLY A 286 -20.38 -7.71 24.03
N LYS A 287 -19.62 -6.89 23.32
CA LYS A 287 -19.84 -6.57 21.91
C LYS A 287 -19.15 -7.59 21.01
N GLU A 288 -19.84 -8.08 19.96
CA GLU A 288 -19.20 -8.83 18.89
C GLU A 288 -18.26 -7.89 18.10
N ILE A 289 -16.97 -8.20 18.12
CA ILE A 289 -15.93 -7.38 17.49
C ILE A 289 -15.10 -8.26 16.59
N TYR A 290 -14.94 -7.86 15.34
CA TYR A 290 -13.97 -8.45 14.41
C TYR A 290 -12.60 -7.81 14.60
N ILE A 291 -11.55 -8.63 14.51
CA ILE A 291 -10.17 -8.16 14.61
C ILE A 291 -9.70 -7.73 13.23
N GLY A 292 -9.42 -6.45 13.08
CA GLY A 292 -8.80 -5.89 11.88
C GLY A 292 -7.32 -6.26 11.80
N LEU A 293 -6.95 -6.97 10.75
CA LEU A 293 -5.59 -7.44 10.47
C LEU A 293 -5.09 -6.91 9.12
N ASP A 294 -3.78 -6.96 8.94
CA ASP A 294 -3.09 -6.70 7.67
C ASP A 294 -3.32 -7.85 6.66
N TRP A 295 -3.16 -7.55 5.38
CA TRP A 295 -3.40 -8.42 4.23
C TRP A 295 -2.62 -9.76 4.20
N PRO A 296 -1.48 -10.00 4.90
CA PRO A 296 -0.72 -11.25 4.77
C PRO A 296 -1.53 -12.53 4.97
N PHE A 297 -2.66 -12.49 5.68
CA PHE A 297 -3.53 -13.66 5.80
C PHE A 297 -4.20 -14.06 4.46
N LEU A 298 -4.29 -13.13 3.50
CA LEU A 298 -4.72 -13.42 2.12
C LEU A 298 -3.58 -13.95 1.25
N ALA A 299 -2.32 -13.77 1.65
CA ALA A 299 -1.16 -14.23 0.90
C ALA A 299 -1.04 -15.77 0.83
N GLY A 300 -1.79 -16.49 1.65
CA GLY A 300 -1.94 -17.95 1.53
C GLY A 300 -2.70 -18.40 0.28
N GLN A 301 -3.40 -17.49 -0.39
CA GLN A 301 -4.20 -17.80 -1.57
C GLN A 301 -3.31 -17.77 -2.84
N PRO A 302 -3.23 -18.88 -3.60
CA PRO A 302 -2.37 -18.98 -4.79
C PRO A 302 -2.74 -17.96 -5.87
N GLU A 303 -4.03 -17.61 -5.98
CA GLU A 303 -4.54 -16.65 -6.97
C GLU A 303 -3.89 -15.27 -6.84
N VAL A 304 -3.52 -14.85 -5.61
CA VAL A 304 -2.83 -13.57 -5.37
C VAL A 304 -1.48 -13.56 -6.09
N TRP A 305 -0.68 -14.60 -5.87
CA TRP A 305 0.68 -14.68 -6.43
C TRP A 305 0.67 -14.89 -7.93
N VAL A 306 -0.18 -15.79 -8.41
CA VAL A 306 -0.33 -16.04 -9.86
C VAL A 306 -0.75 -14.76 -10.58
N THR A 307 -1.69 -14.01 -10.03
CA THR A 307 -2.11 -12.72 -10.59
C THR A 307 -0.95 -11.73 -10.64
N CYS A 308 -0.21 -11.56 -9.54
CA CYS A 308 0.95 -10.66 -9.51
C CYS A 308 1.97 -11.02 -10.58
N ILE A 309 2.36 -12.29 -10.66
CA ILE A 309 3.40 -12.75 -11.58
C ILE A 309 2.99 -12.57 -13.04
N LEU A 310 1.77 -12.97 -13.39
CA LEU A 310 1.28 -12.89 -14.76
C LEU A 310 1.03 -11.44 -15.22
N LEU A 311 0.82 -10.50 -14.31
CA LEU A 311 0.70 -9.08 -14.63
C LEU A 311 2.05 -8.38 -14.85
N VAL A 312 3.17 -8.94 -14.39
CA VAL A 312 4.49 -8.31 -14.59
C VAL A 312 4.78 -7.92 -16.03
N PRO A 313 4.70 -8.84 -17.01
CA PRO A 313 4.96 -8.47 -18.40
C PRO A 313 3.97 -7.42 -18.94
N VAL A 314 2.73 -7.42 -18.45
CA VAL A 314 1.71 -6.42 -18.81
C VAL A 314 2.09 -5.04 -18.27
N ILE A 315 2.50 -4.97 -17.01
CA ILE A 315 2.92 -3.72 -16.37
C ILE A 315 4.14 -3.14 -17.08
N LEU A 316 5.16 -3.96 -17.39
CA LEU A 316 6.35 -3.52 -18.12
C LEU A 316 6.00 -3.03 -19.53
N LEU A 317 5.18 -3.76 -20.26
CA LEU A 317 4.73 -3.35 -21.59
C LEU A 317 3.98 -2.03 -21.55
N MET A 318 3.01 -1.92 -20.64
CA MET A 318 2.22 -0.68 -20.50
C MET A 318 3.08 0.50 -20.05
N ALA A 319 4.07 0.29 -19.18
CA ALA A 319 4.98 1.35 -18.78
C ALA A 319 5.72 1.96 -19.96
N VAL A 320 6.05 1.15 -20.96
CA VAL A 320 6.75 1.59 -22.18
C VAL A 320 5.82 2.27 -23.18
N ILE A 321 4.60 1.75 -23.37
CA ILE A 321 3.71 2.19 -24.45
C ILE A 321 2.72 3.28 -24.05
N LEU A 322 2.43 3.45 -22.76
CA LEU A 322 1.46 4.46 -22.30
C LEU A 322 2.02 5.88 -22.40
N PRO A 323 1.39 6.76 -23.20
CA PRO A 323 1.86 8.13 -23.36
C PRO A 323 1.72 8.91 -22.05
N GLY A 324 2.75 9.66 -21.68
CA GLY A 324 2.76 10.47 -20.45
C GLY A 324 3.01 9.68 -19.16
N ASN A 325 3.24 8.36 -19.23
CA ASN A 325 3.75 7.62 -18.09
C ASN A 325 5.22 7.99 -17.82
N GLY A 326 5.54 8.32 -16.56
CA GLY A 326 6.90 8.56 -16.10
C GLY A 326 7.48 7.41 -15.28
N VAL A 327 6.67 6.44 -14.89
CA VAL A 327 7.06 5.37 -13.96
C VAL A 327 7.85 4.28 -14.68
N LEU A 328 9.05 3.99 -14.16
CA LEU A 328 9.79 2.77 -14.42
C LEU A 328 9.44 1.75 -13.30
N PRO A 329 8.62 0.73 -13.56
CA PRO A 329 8.22 -0.25 -12.56
C PRO A 329 9.40 -1.07 -12.05
N PHE A 330 9.53 -1.19 -10.73
CA PHE A 330 10.59 -1.97 -10.10
C PHE A 330 10.14 -2.59 -8.76
N GLY A 331 10.19 -1.82 -7.66
CA GLY A 331 9.95 -2.33 -6.31
C GLY A 331 8.50 -2.70 -6.01
N GLY A 332 7.55 -2.10 -6.70
CA GLY A 332 6.11 -2.37 -6.59
C GLY A 332 5.53 -3.14 -7.78
N ILE A 333 6.39 -3.78 -8.59
CA ILE A 333 5.94 -4.47 -9.80
C ILE A 333 5.04 -5.68 -9.52
N LEU A 334 5.29 -6.39 -8.42
CA LEU A 334 4.34 -7.37 -7.90
C LEU A 334 3.25 -6.62 -7.12
N ASN A 335 2.17 -6.24 -7.81
CA ASN A 335 1.10 -5.44 -7.21
C ASN A 335 0.18 -6.30 -6.33
N ILE A 336 0.68 -6.67 -5.15
CA ILE A 336 -0.01 -7.52 -4.19
C ILE A 336 -1.29 -6.85 -3.68
N CYS A 337 -1.28 -5.53 -3.51
CA CYS A 337 -2.43 -4.76 -3.03
C CYS A 337 -3.62 -4.86 -4.01
N PHE A 338 -3.36 -4.76 -5.31
CA PHE A 338 -4.35 -5.04 -6.34
C PHE A 338 -4.85 -6.49 -6.26
N ALA A 339 -3.91 -7.46 -6.27
CA ALA A 339 -4.27 -8.87 -6.35
C ALA A 339 -5.09 -9.34 -5.13
N ALA A 340 -4.75 -8.91 -3.92
CA ALA A 340 -5.50 -9.24 -2.71
C ALA A 340 -6.90 -8.59 -2.71
N THR A 341 -7.05 -7.37 -3.22
CA THR A 341 -8.37 -6.74 -3.37
C THR A 341 -9.19 -7.42 -4.46
N ALA A 342 -8.58 -7.73 -5.61
CA ALA A 342 -9.22 -8.45 -6.70
C ALA A 342 -9.67 -9.86 -6.29
N LEU A 343 -8.92 -10.53 -5.42
CA LEU A 343 -9.30 -11.82 -4.84
C LEU A 343 -10.69 -11.76 -4.19
N ILE A 344 -10.92 -10.73 -3.36
CA ILE A 344 -12.20 -10.51 -2.67
C ILE A 344 -13.31 -10.18 -3.68
N VAL A 345 -13.04 -9.24 -4.59
CA VAL A 345 -14.02 -8.77 -5.57
C VAL A 345 -14.40 -9.85 -6.58
N CYS A 346 -13.43 -10.62 -7.06
CA CYS A 346 -13.64 -11.68 -8.06
C CYS A 346 -13.98 -13.04 -7.45
N ASN A 347 -14.05 -13.14 -6.11
CA ASN A 347 -14.32 -14.41 -5.41
C ASN A 347 -13.38 -15.54 -5.88
N LYS A 348 -12.07 -15.26 -5.87
CA LYS A 348 -10.97 -16.13 -6.31
C LYS A 348 -10.90 -16.44 -7.82
N ASN A 349 -11.81 -15.93 -8.64
CA ASN A 349 -11.75 -16.20 -10.08
C ASN A 349 -10.53 -15.54 -10.73
N LEU A 350 -9.51 -16.35 -11.05
CA LEU A 350 -8.23 -15.90 -11.57
C LEU A 350 -8.33 -15.19 -12.92
N VAL A 351 -9.20 -15.65 -13.82
CA VAL A 351 -9.39 -15.02 -15.14
C VAL A 351 -9.87 -13.59 -14.99
N ARG A 352 -10.86 -13.37 -14.11
CA ARG A 352 -11.39 -12.04 -13.82
C ARG A 352 -10.34 -11.15 -13.15
N MET A 353 -9.57 -11.70 -12.20
CA MET A 353 -8.47 -10.96 -11.56
C MET A 353 -7.45 -10.47 -12.58
N LEU A 354 -7.04 -11.32 -13.53
CA LEU A 354 -6.10 -10.96 -14.59
C LEU A 354 -6.66 -9.87 -15.51
N ILE A 355 -7.92 -10.02 -15.96
CA ILE A 355 -8.56 -9.02 -16.84
C ILE A 355 -8.64 -7.68 -16.14
N LEU A 356 -9.08 -7.66 -14.88
CA LEU A 356 -9.14 -6.42 -14.09
C LEU A 356 -7.75 -5.81 -13.89
N GLY A 357 -6.72 -6.63 -13.69
CA GLY A 357 -5.33 -6.18 -13.58
C GLY A 357 -4.84 -5.47 -14.83
N VAL A 358 -5.12 -6.05 -16.01
CA VAL A 358 -4.81 -5.42 -17.30
C VAL A 358 -5.52 -4.07 -17.44
N ILE A 359 -6.83 -4.03 -17.15
CA ILE A 359 -7.65 -2.80 -17.27
C ILE A 359 -7.16 -1.70 -16.32
N THR A 360 -6.75 -2.05 -15.10
CA THR A 360 -6.38 -1.07 -14.07
C THR A 360 -4.90 -0.72 -14.04
N THR A 361 -4.03 -1.44 -14.71
CA THR A 361 -2.59 -1.10 -14.79
C THR A 361 -2.32 0.36 -15.18
N PRO A 362 -3.00 0.96 -16.20
CA PRO A 362 -2.82 2.38 -16.51
C PRO A 362 -3.14 3.32 -15.35
N LEU A 363 -4.13 2.99 -14.53
CA LEU A 363 -4.50 3.80 -13.35
C LEU A 363 -3.30 3.88 -12.38
N TYR A 364 -2.68 2.75 -12.06
CA TYR A 364 -1.52 2.70 -11.17
C TYR A 364 -0.34 3.49 -11.72
N LEU A 365 -0.01 3.34 -12.99
CA LEU A 365 1.09 4.03 -13.65
C LEU A 365 0.86 5.55 -13.69
N TYR A 366 -0.34 6.00 -14.07
CA TYR A 366 -0.63 7.44 -14.14
C TYR A 366 -0.71 8.09 -12.76
N VAL A 367 -1.32 7.44 -11.77
CA VAL A 367 -1.36 7.96 -10.40
C VAL A 367 0.03 7.98 -9.78
N GLY A 368 0.84 6.92 -10.01
CA GLY A 368 2.24 6.90 -9.61
C GLY A 368 3.04 8.04 -10.22
N THR A 369 2.84 8.34 -11.50
CA THR A 369 3.45 9.49 -12.18
C THR A 369 3.00 10.83 -11.57
N ALA A 370 1.70 10.98 -11.33
CA ALA A 370 1.13 12.22 -10.79
C ALA A 370 1.60 12.54 -9.36
N PHE A 371 1.83 11.52 -8.55
CA PHE A 371 2.24 11.71 -7.15
C PHE A 371 3.76 11.73 -6.94
N ALA A 372 4.54 11.30 -7.93
CA ALA A 372 5.99 11.25 -7.84
C ALA A 372 6.65 12.55 -7.36
N PRO A 373 6.26 13.76 -7.82
CA PRO A 373 6.86 14.99 -7.34
C PRO A 373 6.70 15.18 -5.82
N TYR A 374 5.52 14.87 -5.28
CA TYR A 374 5.19 15.06 -3.85
C TYR A 374 5.89 14.04 -2.96
N ILE A 375 5.98 12.79 -3.42
CA ILE A 375 6.69 11.72 -2.71
C ILE A 375 8.19 12.02 -2.69
N THR A 376 8.74 12.46 -3.83
CA THR A 376 10.15 12.83 -3.97
C THR A 376 10.51 14.03 -3.09
N ASP A 377 9.65 15.05 -3.08
CA ASP A 377 9.84 16.24 -2.24
C ASP A 377 9.82 15.88 -0.75
N LEU A 378 8.90 15.02 -0.31
CA LEU A 378 8.91 14.52 1.05
C LEU A 378 10.22 13.78 1.36
N ALA A 379 10.62 12.83 0.53
CA ALA A 379 11.81 12.02 0.77
C ALA A 379 13.08 12.90 0.90
N ARG A 380 13.20 13.92 0.07
CA ARG A 380 14.28 14.92 0.16
C ARG A 380 14.21 15.74 1.45
N LYS A 381 13.00 16.17 1.86
CA LYS A 381 12.80 16.99 3.08
C LYS A 381 13.09 16.22 4.36
N VAL A 382 12.74 14.92 4.40
CA VAL A 382 13.00 14.09 5.59
C VAL A 382 14.42 13.51 5.61
N GLY A 383 15.17 13.66 4.50
CA GLY A 383 16.58 13.27 4.43
C GLY A 383 16.82 11.76 4.59
N THR A 384 15.82 10.93 4.27
CA THR A 384 15.93 9.47 4.37
C THR A 384 16.73 8.86 3.25
N ILE A 385 16.83 9.56 2.10
CA ILE A 385 17.49 9.09 0.88
C ILE A 385 18.06 10.28 0.08
N ASP A 386 19.18 10.05 -0.57
CA ASP A 386 19.71 10.98 -1.56
C ASP A 386 19.17 10.60 -2.94
N ILE A 387 18.24 11.41 -3.47
CA ILE A 387 17.62 11.22 -4.78
C ILE A 387 18.29 12.16 -5.78
N PRO A 388 18.89 11.63 -6.87
CA PRO A 388 19.46 12.47 -7.92
C PRO A 388 18.49 13.53 -8.44
N ALA A 389 19.00 14.71 -8.80
CA ALA A 389 18.16 15.87 -9.16
C ALA A 389 17.23 15.61 -10.36
N ASN A 390 17.67 14.75 -11.28
CA ASN A 390 16.94 14.36 -12.50
C ASN A 390 16.03 13.14 -12.33
N GLN A 391 15.96 12.56 -11.15
CA GLN A 391 15.12 11.41 -10.83
C GLN A 391 14.02 11.76 -9.83
N MET A 392 12.91 11.04 -9.93
CA MET A 392 11.82 11.04 -8.97
C MET A 392 11.55 9.61 -8.49
N ILE A 393 10.83 9.50 -7.40
CA ILE A 393 10.41 8.21 -6.83
C ILE A 393 8.91 8.12 -6.71
N THR A 394 8.40 6.89 -6.73
CA THR A 394 6.98 6.58 -6.53
C THR A 394 6.78 5.18 -5.98
N TRP A 395 5.52 4.79 -5.87
CA TRP A 395 5.10 3.42 -5.60
C TRP A 395 4.06 3.00 -6.65
N ASN A 396 4.44 2.14 -7.61
CA ASN A 396 3.56 1.66 -8.67
C ASN A 396 2.38 0.84 -8.13
N GLY A 397 2.61 -0.02 -7.15
CA GLY A 397 1.57 -0.83 -6.48
C GLY A 397 0.80 -0.07 -5.39
N MET A 398 0.67 1.25 -5.50
CA MET A 398 0.03 2.12 -4.51
C MET A 398 -1.37 1.63 -4.13
N GLU A 399 -1.64 1.61 -2.83
CA GLU A 399 -2.97 1.26 -2.33
C GLU A 399 -3.98 2.34 -2.64
N ALA A 400 -5.19 1.94 -3.04
CA ALA A 400 -6.31 2.81 -3.38
C ALA A 400 -5.88 4.06 -4.20
N PRO A 401 -5.21 3.88 -5.36
CA PRO A 401 -4.71 5.01 -6.14
C PRO A 401 -5.83 5.94 -6.59
N GLU A 402 -7.00 5.39 -6.94
CA GLU A 402 -8.21 6.14 -7.32
C GLU A 402 -8.74 6.99 -6.16
N PHE A 403 -8.82 6.44 -4.94
CA PHE A 403 -9.24 7.19 -3.76
C PHE A 403 -8.29 8.36 -3.51
N ARG A 404 -6.98 8.09 -3.42
CA ARG A 404 -5.97 9.13 -3.16
C ARG A 404 -5.99 10.21 -4.21
N TYR A 405 -6.07 9.82 -5.49
CA TYR A 405 -6.10 10.79 -6.58
C TYR A 405 -7.34 11.69 -6.54
N VAL A 406 -8.52 11.08 -6.39
CA VAL A 406 -9.80 11.82 -6.35
C VAL A 406 -9.86 12.75 -5.15
N PHE A 407 -9.54 12.24 -3.95
CA PHE A 407 -9.65 13.03 -2.72
C PHE A 407 -8.57 14.11 -2.61
N ALA A 408 -7.35 13.85 -3.09
CA ALA A 408 -6.31 14.87 -3.14
C ALA A 408 -6.69 16.02 -4.08
N ARG A 409 -7.24 15.72 -5.26
CA ARG A 409 -7.74 16.73 -6.19
C ARG A 409 -8.96 17.46 -5.66
N ALA A 410 -9.90 16.74 -5.01
CA ALA A 410 -11.06 17.38 -4.38
C ALA A 410 -10.64 18.32 -3.24
N ALA A 411 -9.69 17.91 -2.41
CA ALA A 411 -9.12 18.77 -1.37
C ALA A 411 -8.43 20.01 -1.95
N ASN A 412 -7.87 19.90 -3.15
CA ASN A 412 -7.19 20.99 -3.85
C ASN A 412 -8.14 22.06 -4.45
N VAL A 413 -9.46 21.90 -4.24
CA VAL A 413 -10.44 22.96 -4.57
C VAL A 413 -10.10 24.29 -3.88
N ILE A 414 -9.46 24.25 -2.72
CA ILE A 414 -8.97 25.45 -2.01
C ILE A 414 -7.96 26.26 -2.84
N ASN A 415 -7.32 25.61 -3.83
CA ASN A 415 -6.41 26.21 -4.80
C ASN A 415 -7.03 26.30 -6.23
N GLY A 416 -8.35 26.08 -6.38
CA GLY A 416 -9.07 26.23 -7.64
C GLY A 416 -9.17 24.98 -8.51
N ASP A 417 -8.87 23.79 -7.99
CA ASP A 417 -9.05 22.52 -8.73
C ASP A 417 -10.53 22.03 -8.68
N TYR A 418 -11.41 22.67 -9.45
CA TYR A 418 -12.82 22.31 -9.49
C TYR A 418 -13.09 20.93 -10.14
N LEU A 419 -12.19 20.44 -11.00
CA LEU A 419 -12.30 19.10 -11.57
C LEU A 419 -12.27 18.03 -10.47
N GLY A 420 -11.52 18.27 -9.40
CA GLY A 420 -11.49 17.40 -8.22
C GLY A 420 -12.87 17.17 -7.61
N LEU A 421 -13.72 18.19 -7.57
CA LEU A 421 -15.10 18.04 -7.06
C LEU A 421 -15.97 17.17 -7.96
N ILE A 422 -15.82 17.29 -9.29
CA ILE A 422 -16.56 16.44 -10.25
C ILE A 422 -16.14 14.97 -10.06
N LEU A 423 -14.84 14.72 -9.93
CA LEU A 423 -14.31 13.38 -9.66
C LEU A 423 -14.82 12.83 -8.32
N LEU A 424 -14.89 13.67 -7.29
CA LEU A 424 -15.42 13.27 -5.97
C LEU A 424 -16.88 12.88 -6.04
N VAL A 425 -17.72 13.64 -6.74
CA VAL A 425 -19.14 13.29 -6.95
C VAL A 425 -19.27 11.94 -7.66
N GLY A 426 -18.47 11.70 -8.69
CA GLY A 426 -18.39 10.40 -9.37
C GLY A 426 -17.96 9.27 -8.44
N TYR A 427 -16.94 9.49 -7.63
CA TYR A 427 -16.46 8.50 -6.65
C TYR A 427 -17.52 8.20 -5.58
N ILE A 428 -18.20 9.22 -5.06
CA ILE A 428 -19.29 9.03 -4.07
C ILE A 428 -20.44 8.21 -4.69
N ALA A 429 -20.85 8.51 -5.92
CA ALA A 429 -21.90 7.74 -6.60
C ALA A 429 -21.47 6.28 -6.77
N LEU A 430 -20.21 6.05 -7.16
CA LEU A 430 -19.63 4.72 -7.30
C LEU A 430 -19.56 4.00 -5.96
N TYR A 431 -19.14 4.69 -4.88
CA TYR A 431 -19.09 4.15 -3.53
C TYR A 431 -20.47 3.75 -3.00
N ILE A 432 -21.51 4.54 -3.27
CA ILE A 432 -22.91 4.21 -2.90
C ILE A 432 -23.36 2.94 -3.61
N TRP A 433 -23.08 2.81 -4.90
CA TRP A 433 -23.37 1.59 -5.65
C TRP A 433 -22.59 0.40 -5.10
N TYR A 434 -21.28 0.55 -4.91
CA TYR A 434 -20.38 -0.44 -4.33
C TYR A 434 -20.87 -0.92 -2.96
N PHE A 435 -21.24 0.01 -2.07
CA PHE A 435 -21.73 -0.32 -0.74
C PHE A 435 -22.96 -1.23 -0.81
N LYS A 436 -23.94 -0.91 -1.64
CA LYS A 436 -25.15 -1.74 -1.83
C LYS A 436 -24.82 -3.11 -2.41
N TYR A 437 -23.97 -3.15 -3.40
CA TYR A 437 -23.54 -4.39 -4.05
C TYR A 437 -22.79 -5.32 -3.08
N MET A 438 -21.84 -4.77 -2.34
CA MET A 438 -21.06 -5.57 -1.38
C MET A 438 -21.88 -6.00 -0.16
N THR A 439 -22.85 -5.22 0.28
CA THR A 439 -23.79 -5.64 1.33
C THR A 439 -24.57 -6.90 0.91
N GLN A 440 -25.01 -7.00 -0.33
CA GLN A 440 -25.68 -8.20 -0.84
C GLN A 440 -24.73 -9.40 -0.84
N ARG A 441 -23.50 -9.21 -1.32
CA ARG A 441 -22.50 -10.27 -1.33
C ARG A 441 -22.07 -10.72 0.06
N GLU A 442 -22.06 -9.80 1.03
CA GLU A 442 -21.76 -10.10 2.43
C GLU A 442 -22.85 -10.97 3.05
N MET A 443 -24.14 -10.68 2.75
CA MET A 443 -25.27 -11.53 3.14
C MET A 443 -25.23 -12.92 2.48
N GLU A 444 -24.87 -12.99 1.19
CA GLU A 444 -24.69 -14.27 0.49
C GLU A 444 -23.57 -15.10 1.15
N ALA A 445 -22.44 -14.45 1.46
CA ALA A 445 -21.34 -15.12 2.15
C ALA A 445 -21.70 -15.59 3.56
N ALA A 446 -22.54 -14.84 4.30
CA ALA A 446 -23.06 -15.26 5.60
C ALA A 446 -23.93 -16.51 5.48
N LYS A 447 -24.82 -16.59 4.48
CA LYS A 447 -25.64 -17.80 4.20
C LYS A 447 -24.77 -19.01 3.87
N ASP A 448 -23.77 -18.85 3.01
CA ASP A 448 -22.83 -19.92 2.64
C ASP A 448 -22.07 -20.45 3.88
N LEU A 449 -21.86 -19.61 4.87
CA LEU A 449 -21.23 -19.97 6.15
C LEU A 449 -22.21 -20.54 7.19
N GLY A 450 -23.52 -20.57 6.91
CA GLY A 450 -24.53 -21.03 7.84
C GLY A 450 -24.73 -20.11 9.05
N LEU A 451 -24.47 -18.81 8.88
CA LEU A 451 -24.56 -17.79 9.94
C LEU A 451 -25.88 -17.00 9.92
N GLU A 452 -26.81 -17.32 9.00
CA GLU A 452 -28.19 -16.81 8.92
C GLU A 452 -29.21 -17.96 8.89
#